data_a5b413528fb3dd80dcf028ec1d023170
#
_entry.id   a5b413528fb3dd80dcf028ec1d023170
#
_cell.length_a   1.000
_cell.length_b   1.000
_cell.length_c   1.000
_cell.angle_alpha   90.00
_cell.angle_beta   90.00
_cell.angle_gamma   90.00
#
_symmetry.space_group_name_H-M   'P 1'
#
loop_
_entity.id
_entity.type
_entity.pdbx_description
1 polymer ?
#
loop_
_entity_poly.entity_id
_entity_poly.type
_entity_poly.pdbx_seq_one_letter_code
_entity_poly.pdbx_strand_id
1 'polypeptide(L)'
;MEVKTQIIQYRQSFISIYFFGKGDKWLFCFHGYGEDGSSFQFLKNFLGDEYTLVAIDLPFHGRTNWNEGLLMAPEDLISIIDLIIAANGNSEKQNKISLLGFSLGGRVALHLLQTIPSRIERVMLIAPDGLHLNFWYALGTQTNWGNKLFAYTMKQPDWFARLVNFGYKIKLLSKSIVRFTHRYLDDAQERTLLYERWTTMRKFKPNISAVKKAIENYKIEVRLLFGSYDKIILSNRSSFFNDNPHVKIKVIEAGHMLLKEKYAEDIASLFSQ
;
A
#
# COMPACT_ATOMS: atom_id res chain seq x y z
N MET A 1 26.15 6.48 -4.08
CA MET A 1 25.37 6.92 -5.26
C MET A 1 24.14 7.66 -4.76
N GLU A 2 23.85 8.83 -5.32
CA GLU A 2 22.65 9.61 -4.99
C GLU A 2 21.38 8.87 -5.35
N VAL A 3 20.34 9.07 -4.55
CA VAL A 3 18.99 8.61 -4.85
C VAL A 3 18.45 9.46 -6.00
N LYS A 4 18.19 8.85 -7.15
CA LYS A 4 17.57 9.56 -8.28
C LYS A 4 16.11 9.78 -7.93
N THR A 5 15.68 11.02 -7.80
CA THR A 5 14.27 11.41 -7.67
C THR A 5 13.79 12.07 -8.95
N GLN A 6 12.53 11.86 -9.29
CA GLN A 6 11.89 12.47 -10.45
C GLN A 6 10.46 12.89 -10.07
N ILE A 7 10.00 13.97 -10.66
CA ILE A 7 8.60 14.39 -10.60
C ILE A 7 8.00 14.22 -11.99
N ILE A 8 6.89 13.49 -12.07
CA ILE A 8 6.13 13.34 -13.32
C ILE A 8 4.80 14.07 -13.17
N GLN A 9 4.47 14.87 -14.17
CA GLN A 9 3.17 15.52 -14.25
C GLN A 9 2.12 14.52 -14.75
N TYR A 10 1.04 14.38 -14.01
CA TYR A 10 -0.17 13.64 -14.36
C TYR A 10 -1.37 14.57 -14.23
N ARG A 11 -1.95 15.00 -15.34
CA ARG A 11 -3.01 16.03 -15.39
C ARG A 11 -2.58 17.29 -14.62
N GLN A 12 -3.27 17.65 -13.51
CA GLN A 12 -2.92 18.79 -12.65
C GLN A 12 -2.03 18.40 -11.46
N SER A 13 -1.70 17.12 -11.34
CA SER A 13 -0.94 16.56 -10.22
C SER A 13 0.53 16.39 -10.58
N PHE A 14 1.39 16.42 -9.55
CA PHE A 14 2.82 16.19 -9.66
C PHE A 14 3.19 14.99 -8.79
N ILE A 15 3.58 13.89 -9.42
CA ILE A 15 3.84 12.61 -8.77
C ILE A 15 5.35 12.47 -8.52
N SER A 16 5.72 12.31 -7.26
CA SER A 16 7.11 12.10 -6.85
C SER A 16 7.47 10.61 -6.93
N ILE A 17 8.65 10.33 -7.47
CA ILE A 17 9.13 8.99 -7.74
C ILE A 17 10.59 8.90 -7.33
N TYR A 18 10.96 7.79 -6.72
CA TYR A 18 12.32 7.44 -6.36
C TYR A 18 12.78 6.23 -7.17
N PHE A 19 14.01 6.29 -7.66
CA PHE A 19 14.65 5.19 -8.36
C PHE A 19 15.82 4.66 -7.54
N PHE A 20 15.81 3.34 -7.30
CA PHE A 20 16.91 2.65 -6.61
C PHE A 20 17.35 1.45 -7.43
N GLY A 21 18.67 1.20 -7.46
CA GLY A 21 19.23 0.12 -8.27
C GLY A 21 19.47 0.50 -9.72
N LYS A 22 19.86 -0.49 -10.52
CA LYS A 22 20.24 -0.34 -11.94
C LYS A 22 19.92 -1.57 -12.77
N GLY A 23 19.17 -2.52 -12.20
CA GLY A 23 18.77 -3.75 -12.88
C GLY A 23 17.79 -3.48 -14.02
N ASP A 24 17.73 -4.40 -14.95
CA ASP A 24 16.92 -4.27 -16.17
C ASP A 24 15.42 -4.49 -15.90
N LYS A 25 15.05 -5.20 -14.84
CA LYS A 25 13.65 -5.45 -14.47
C LYS A 25 13.08 -4.32 -13.62
N TRP A 26 11.82 -3.98 -13.82
CA TRP A 26 11.17 -2.91 -13.06
C TRP A 26 10.35 -3.48 -11.90
N LEU A 27 10.61 -2.96 -10.69
CA LEU A 27 9.90 -3.28 -9.48
C LEU A 27 9.19 -2.02 -8.97
N PHE A 28 7.89 -1.91 -9.24
CA PHE A 28 7.08 -0.82 -8.72
C PHE A 28 6.76 -1.04 -7.25
N CYS A 29 7.12 -0.06 -6.42
CA CYS A 29 7.04 -0.13 -4.97
C CYS A 29 5.99 0.85 -4.44
N PHE A 30 5.06 0.35 -3.60
CA PHE A 30 3.98 1.11 -2.99
C PHE A 30 4.10 1.03 -1.46
N HIS A 31 4.29 2.18 -0.83
CA HIS A 31 4.55 2.31 0.61
C HIS A 31 3.29 2.19 1.48
N GLY A 32 3.48 2.10 2.79
CA GLY A 32 2.42 2.07 3.80
C GLY A 32 1.83 3.44 4.11
N TYR A 33 0.76 3.45 4.92
CA TYR A 33 0.15 4.68 5.40
C TYR A 33 1.15 5.52 6.20
N GLY A 34 1.29 6.81 5.84
CA GLY A 34 2.17 7.76 6.51
C GLY A 34 3.65 7.61 6.18
N GLU A 35 4.01 6.74 5.25
CA GLU A 35 5.36 6.60 4.69
C GLU A 35 5.46 7.29 3.32
N ASP A 36 6.62 7.19 2.68
CA ASP A 36 6.88 7.65 1.32
C ASP A 36 7.78 6.66 0.58
N GLY A 37 8.08 6.95 -0.69
CA GLY A 37 8.89 6.09 -1.55
C GLY A 37 10.32 5.89 -1.06
N SER A 38 10.87 6.76 -0.22
CA SER A 38 12.22 6.60 0.34
C SER A 38 12.33 5.39 1.27
N SER A 39 11.19 4.90 1.82
CA SER A 39 11.11 3.73 2.70
C SER A 39 11.68 2.46 2.07
N PHE A 40 11.81 2.41 0.74
CA PHE A 40 12.35 1.26 0.01
C PHE A 40 13.86 1.33 -0.26
N GLN A 41 14.51 2.44 0.09
CA GLN A 41 15.91 2.71 -0.27
C GLN A 41 16.88 1.59 0.15
N PHE A 42 16.69 1.00 1.32
CA PHE A 42 17.56 -0.06 1.84
C PHE A 42 17.54 -1.34 0.98
N LEU A 43 16.45 -1.60 0.25
CA LEU A 43 16.32 -2.78 -0.62
C LEU A 43 17.23 -2.69 -1.86
N LYS A 44 17.75 -1.51 -2.19
CA LYS A 44 18.72 -1.32 -3.27
C LYS A 44 19.94 -2.25 -3.16
N ASN A 45 20.43 -2.47 -1.94
CA ASN A 45 21.61 -3.28 -1.70
C ASN A 45 21.35 -4.79 -1.91
N PHE A 46 20.10 -5.20 -1.99
CA PHE A 46 19.69 -6.61 -2.08
C PHE A 46 19.02 -6.94 -3.42
N LEU A 47 18.29 -6.02 -3.99
CA LEU A 47 17.51 -6.23 -5.21
C LEU A 47 17.96 -5.32 -6.37
N GLY A 48 18.80 -4.33 -6.11
CA GLY A 48 19.12 -3.27 -7.05
C GLY A 48 20.02 -3.68 -8.22
N ASP A 49 20.63 -4.85 -8.19
CA ASP A 49 21.41 -5.36 -9.33
C ASP A 49 20.50 -6.06 -10.36
N GLU A 50 19.40 -6.68 -9.94
CA GLU A 50 18.41 -7.33 -10.82
C GLU A 50 17.28 -6.37 -11.20
N TYR A 51 16.88 -5.50 -10.27
CA TYR A 51 15.73 -4.61 -10.41
C TYR A 51 16.12 -3.14 -10.35
N THR A 52 15.45 -2.34 -11.16
CA THR A 52 15.26 -0.92 -10.89
C THR A 52 13.99 -0.77 -10.07
N LEU A 53 14.13 -0.46 -8.78
CA LEU A 53 13.00 -0.20 -7.87
C LEU A 53 12.45 1.20 -8.17
N VAL A 54 11.17 1.27 -8.47
CA VAL A 54 10.42 2.50 -8.79
C VAL A 54 9.40 2.75 -7.69
N ALA A 55 9.78 3.51 -6.69
CA ALA A 55 8.91 3.79 -5.56
C ALA A 55 8.12 5.08 -5.79
N ILE A 56 6.80 4.99 -5.74
CA ILE A 56 5.87 6.08 -6.02
C ILE A 56 5.32 6.62 -4.70
N ASP A 57 5.43 7.94 -4.48
CA ASP A 57 4.68 8.60 -3.41
C ASP A 57 3.19 8.61 -3.76
N LEU A 58 2.37 7.91 -2.97
CA LEU A 58 0.92 7.87 -3.15
C LEU A 58 0.29 9.25 -2.84
N PRO A 59 -0.94 9.54 -3.31
CA PRO A 59 -1.61 10.81 -3.01
C PRO A 59 -1.59 11.18 -1.53
N PHE A 60 -1.29 12.45 -1.24
CA PHE A 60 -1.16 13.02 0.12
C PHE A 60 -0.05 12.38 0.97
N HIS A 61 0.96 11.79 0.33
CA HIS A 61 2.15 11.27 0.98
C HIS A 61 3.41 11.83 0.31
N GLY A 62 4.51 11.85 1.08
CA GLY A 62 5.81 12.27 0.59
C GLY A 62 5.79 13.64 -0.09
N ARG A 63 6.28 13.69 -1.32
CA ARG A 63 6.36 14.91 -2.14
C ARG A 63 5.33 14.95 -3.27
N THR A 64 4.44 13.98 -3.37
CA THR A 64 3.36 13.99 -4.37
C THR A 64 2.35 15.08 -4.06
N ASN A 65 2.15 15.96 -5.03
CA ASN A 65 1.08 16.98 -5.00
C ASN A 65 -0.09 16.48 -5.86
N TRP A 66 -1.12 15.93 -5.19
CA TRP A 66 -2.30 15.38 -5.83
C TRP A 66 -3.40 16.43 -5.93
N ASN A 67 -3.78 16.82 -7.16
CA ASN A 67 -4.75 17.89 -7.45
C ASN A 67 -6.01 17.40 -8.19
N GLU A 68 -6.23 16.06 -8.26
CA GLU A 68 -7.41 15.47 -8.91
C GLU A 68 -8.56 15.23 -7.92
N GLY A 69 -8.61 16.02 -6.83
CA GLY A 69 -9.61 15.87 -5.78
C GLY A 69 -9.40 14.64 -4.90
N LEU A 70 -10.45 14.25 -4.19
CA LEU A 70 -10.38 13.13 -3.22
C LEU A 70 -10.72 11.79 -3.87
N LEU A 71 -10.14 11.51 -5.03
CA LEU A 71 -10.30 10.25 -5.73
C LEU A 71 -9.06 9.97 -6.59
N MET A 72 -8.45 8.83 -6.39
CA MET A 72 -7.53 8.18 -7.32
C MET A 72 -8.17 6.87 -7.76
N ALA A 73 -8.50 6.77 -9.04
CA ALA A 73 -8.97 5.52 -9.61
C ALA A 73 -7.76 4.59 -9.90
N PRO A 74 -7.93 3.27 -9.90
CA PRO A 74 -6.85 2.36 -10.31
C PRO A 74 -6.28 2.68 -11.70
N GLU A 75 -7.12 3.14 -12.62
CA GLU A 75 -6.77 3.55 -13.98
C GLU A 75 -5.83 4.76 -13.99
N ASP A 76 -5.98 5.68 -13.02
CA ASP A 76 -5.06 6.81 -12.85
C ASP A 76 -3.65 6.31 -12.51
N LEU A 77 -3.54 5.35 -11.59
CA LEU A 77 -2.25 4.75 -11.23
C LEU A 77 -1.62 3.96 -12.38
N ILE A 78 -2.42 3.21 -13.13
CA ILE A 78 -1.95 2.51 -14.34
C ILE A 78 -1.40 3.51 -15.35
N SER A 79 -2.10 4.61 -15.59
CA SER A 79 -1.63 5.68 -16.48
C SER A 79 -0.33 6.33 -15.98
N ILE A 80 -0.20 6.54 -14.65
CA ILE A 80 1.04 7.05 -14.05
C ILE A 80 2.19 6.05 -14.26
N ILE A 81 1.97 4.76 -14.06
CA ILE A 81 2.97 3.70 -14.34
C ILE A 81 3.39 3.76 -15.81
N ASP A 82 2.44 3.90 -16.73
CA ASP A 82 2.72 3.98 -18.17
C ASP A 82 3.55 5.23 -18.53
N LEU A 83 3.25 6.38 -17.91
CA LEU A 83 4.05 7.60 -18.06
C LEU A 83 5.48 7.42 -17.54
N ILE A 84 5.64 6.74 -16.40
CA ILE A 84 6.97 6.45 -15.83
C ILE A 84 7.78 5.56 -16.78
N ILE A 85 7.15 4.50 -17.31
CA ILE A 85 7.78 3.58 -18.26
C ILE A 85 8.17 4.34 -19.55
N ALA A 86 7.26 5.14 -20.10
CA ALA A 86 7.52 5.92 -21.31
C ALA A 86 8.67 6.93 -21.13
N ALA A 87 8.75 7.56 -19.97
CA ALA A 87 9.79 8.58 -19.68
C ALA A 87 11.17 8.00 -19.37
N ASN A 88 11.27 6.75 -18.90
CA ASN A 88 12.52 6.18 -18.38
C ASN A 88 12.88 4.81 -18.97
N GLY A 89 11.99 4.16 -19.67
CA GLY A 89 12.17 2.80 -20.19
C GLY A 89 12.57 2.76 -21.68
N ASN A 90 13.27 1.70 -22.05
CA ASN A 90 13.35 1.29 -23.45
C ASN A 90 12.10 0.44 -23.73
N SER A 91 11.12 1.04 -24.39
CA SER A 91 9.77 0.49 -24.62
C SER A 91 9.71 -0.89 -25.28
N GLU A 92 10.79 -1.35 -25.92
CA GLU A 92 10.84 -2.62 -26.64
C GLU A 92 11.20 -3.84 -25.79
N LYS A 93 11.77 -3.66 -24.56
CA LYS A 93 12.31 -4.75 -23.76
C LYS A 93 11.48 -5.16 -22.53
N GLN A 94 10.49 -4.36 -22.11
CA GLN A 94 9.79 -4.59 -20.84
C GLN A 94 8.29 -4.79 -21.01
N ASN A 95 7.89 -6.02 -21.36
CA ASN A 95 6.47 -6.38 -21.44
C ASN A 95 5.81 -6.61 -20.07
N LYS A 96 6.58 -6.83 -19.00
CA LYS A 96 6.08 -7.13 -17.65
C LYS A 96 6.80 -6.34 -16.58
N ILE A 97 6.08 -6.07 -15.48
CA ILE A 97 6.57 -5.39 -14.29
C ILE A 97 6.39 -6.29 -13.07
N SER A 98 7.22 -6.09 -12.05
CA SER A 98 7.02 -6.66 -10.73
C SER A 98 6.46 -5.61 -9.77
N LEU A 99 5.74 -6.05 -8.75
CA LEU A 99 5.13 -5.17 -7.75
C LEU A 99 5.64 -5.51 -6.34
N LEU A 100 5.89 -4.49 -5.54
CA LEU A 100 6.15 -4.62 -4.12
C LEU A 100 5.24 -3.68 -3.34
N GLY A 101 4.41 -4.22 -2.45
CA GLY A 101 3.49 -3.41 -1.67
C GLY A 101 3.59 -3.68 -0.17
N PHE A 102 3.74 -2.61 0.63
CA PHE A 102 3.70 -2.69 2.08
C PHE A 102 2.38 -2.11 2.62
N SER A 103 1.69 -2.84 3.49
CA SER A 103 0.47 -2.38 4.17
C SER A 103 -0.55 -1.79 3.18
N LEU A 104 -0.84 -0.48 3.21
CA LEU A 104 -1.67 0.22 2.21
C LEU A 104 -1.20 -0.05 0.77
N GLY A 105 0.11 -0.01 0.54
CA GLY A 105 0.70 -0.35 -0.77
C GLY A 105 0.44 -1.79 -1.19
N GLY A 106 0.29 -2.72 -0.23
CA GLY A 106 -0.15 -4.09 -0.49
C GLY A 106 -1.57 -4.15 -1.07
N ARG A 107 -2.48 -3.31 -0.59
CA ARG A 107 -3.83 -3.14 -1.16
C ARG A 107 -3.76 -2.65 -2.61
N VAL A 108 -2.87 -1.70 -2.88
CA VAL A 108 -2.63 -1.18 -4.24
C VAL A 108 -2.11 -2.28 -5.15
N ALA A 109 -1.08 -2.99 -4.73
CA ALA A 109 -0.49 -4.09 -5.51
C ALA A 109 -1.48 -5.23 -5.77
N LEU A 110 -2.28 -5.63 -4.79
CA LEU A 110 -3.36 -6.62 -4.95
C LEU A 110 -4.41 -6.17 -5.97
N HIS A 111 -4.76 -4.87 -5.98
CA HIS A 111 -5.71 -4.34 -6.94
C HIS A 111 -5.15 -4.32 -8.35
N LEU A 112 -3.89 -3.90 -8.54
CA LEU A 112 -3.22 -3.96 -9.83
C LEU A 112 -3.10 -5.41 -10.34
N LEU A 113 -2.78 -6.36 -9.46
CA LEU A 113 -2.70 -7.78 -9.78
C LEU A 113 -4.00 -8.33 -10.38
N GLN A 114 -5.16 -7.92 -9.88
CA GLN A 114 -6.43 -8.34 -10.46
C GLN A 114 -6.81 -7.59 -11.75
N THR A 115 -6.32 -6.35 -11.93
CA THR A 115 -6.76 -5.46 -13.01
C THR A 115 -5.92 -5.60 -14.28
N ILE A 116 -4.59 -5.76 -14.12
CA ILE A 116 -3.64 -5.87 -15.23
C ILE A 116 -2.74 -7.11 -15.10
N PRO A 117 -3.28 -8.33 -14.83
CA PRO A 117 -2.48 -9.50 -14.51
C PRO A 117 -1.51 -9.91 -15.66
N SER A 118 -1.87 -9.67 -16.91
CA SER A 118 -1.03 -9.97 -18.06
C SER A 118 0.29 -9.17 -18.09
N ARG A 119 0.33 -8.04 -17.42
CA ARG A 119 1.50 -7.14 -17.32
C ARG A 119 2.37 -7.43 -16.09
N ILE A 120 1.95 -8.36 -15.21
CA ILE A 120 2.63 -8.60 -13.94
C ILE A 120 3.40 -9.92 -14.00
N GLU A 121 4.67 -9.88 -13.65
CA GLU A 121 5.54 -11.04 -13.55
C GLU A 121 5.53 -11.60 -12.12
N ARG A 122 5.78 -10.76 -11.13
CA ARG A 122 5.92 -11.14 -9.72
C ARG A 122 5.36 -10.09 -8.79
N VAL A 123 4.85 -10.53 -7.64
CA VAL A 123 4.32 -9.63 -6.61
C VAL A 123 4.88 -10.00 -5.24
N MET A 124 5.44 -9.01 -4.54
CA MET A 124 5.80 -9.09 -3.12
C MET A 124 4.83 -8.27 -2.28
N LEU A 125 4.26 -8.90 -1.27
CA LEU A 125 3.29 -8.29 -0.35
C LEU A 125 3.81 -8.38 1.08
N ILE A 126 4.10 -7.26 1.68
CA ILE A 126 4.60 -7.15 3.06
C ILE A 126 3.47 -6.65 3.94
N ALA A 127 2.99 -7.47 4.88
CA ALA A 127 1.85 -7.19 5.74
C ALA A 127 0.71 -6.48 4.98
N PRO A 128 0.19 -7.06 3.86
CA PRO A 128 -0.67 -6.35 2.93
C PRO A 128 -2.03 -6.05 3.52
N ASP A 129 -2.46 -4.80 3.43
CA ASP A 129 -3.86 -4.44 3.58
C ASP A 129 -4.65 -4.87 2.32
N GLY A 130 -5.97 -4.99 2.44
CA GLY A 130 -6.84 -5.37 1.32
C GLY A 130 -7.19 -6.85 1.25
N LEU A 131 -6.57 -7.72 2.05
CA LEU A 131 -7.00 -9.12 2.21
C LEU A 131 -8.34 -9.22 2.94
N HIS A 132 -8.63 -8.24 3.78
CA HIS A 132 -9.90 -8.10 4.47
C HIS A 132 -10.26 -6.62 4.59
N LEU A 133 -11.46 -6.27 4.15
CA LEU A 133 -11.93 -4.89 4.26
C LEU A 133 -12.37 -4.62 5.71
N ASN A 134 -11.67 -3.71 6.39
CA ASN A 134 -12.05 -3.28 7.72
C ASN A 134 -13.42 -2.59 7.68
N PHE A 135 -14.33 -2.97 8.60
CA PHE A 135 -15.69 -2.44 8.65
C PHE A 135 -15.74 -0.92 8.76
N TRP A 136 -14.93 -0.32 9.64
CA TRP A 136 -14.90 1.14 9.85
C TRP A 136 -14.37 1.88 8.64
N TYR A 137 -13.33 1.33 7.99
CA TYR A 137 -12.83 1.86 6.74
C TYR A 137 -13.90 1.78 5.65
N ALA A 138 -14.59 0.65 5.53
CA ALA A 138 -15.65 0.49 4.55
C ALA A 138 -16.79 1.47 4.79
N LEU A 139 -17.25 1.61 6.03
CA LEU A 139 -18.30 2.53 6.40
C LEU A 139 -17.92 3.99 6.06
N GLY A 140 -16.73 4.42 6.47
CA GLY A 140 -16.26 5.80 6.28
C GLY A 140 -15.85 6.14 4.84
N THR A 141 -15.58 5.16 3.97
CA THR A 141 -15.06 5.45 2.63
C THR A 141 -15.92 4.92 1.49
N GLN A 142 -16.72 3.85 1.71
CA GLN A 142 -17.49 3.19 0.65
C GLN A 142 -18.96 3.65 0.59
N THR A 143 -19.45 4.38 1.60
CA THR A 143 -20.81 4.90 1.63
C THR A 143 -20.81 6.44 1.62
N ASN A 144 -21.74 7.05 0.89
CA ASN A 144 -21.80 8.51 0.78
C ASN A 144 -22.07 9.18 2.15
N TRP A 145 -23.00 8.65 2.93
CA TRP A 145 -23.31 9.19 4.24
C TRP A 145 -22.19 8.97 5.25
N GLY A 146 -21.56 7.77 5.22
CA GLY A 146 -20.41 7.46 6.08
C GLY A 146 -19.21 8.35 5.75
N ASN A 147 -18.96 8.63 4.48
CA ASN A 147 -17.88 9.54 4.08
C ASN A 147 -18.15 11.00 4.50
N LYS A 148 -19.41 11.45 4.40
CA LYS A 148 -19.80 12.77 4.94
C LYS A 148 -19.64 12.83 6.46
N LEU A 149 -20.04 11.79 7.18
CA LEU A 149 -19.84 11.69 8.63
C LEU A 149 -18.35 11.65 8.99
N PHE A 150 -17.55 10.92 8.24
CA PHE A 150 -16.10 10.88 8.41
C PHE A 150 -15.47 12.28 8.21
N ALA A 151 -15.83 12.97 7.13
CA ALA A 151 -15.41 14.35 6.88
C ALA A 151 -15.80 15.31 8.02
N TYR A 152 -17.05 15.20 8.49
CA TYR A 152 -17.54 15.99 9.62
C TYR A 152 -16.77 15.71 10.90
N THR A 153 -16.53 14.42 11.19
CA THR A 153 -15.76 14.00 12.38
C THR A 153 -14.33 14.56 12.36
N MET A 154 -13.69 14.57 11.17
CA MET A 154 -12.33 15.11 11.05
C MET A 154 -12.28 16.63 11.23
N LYS A 155 -13.37 17.35 10.87
CA LYS A 155 -13.48 18.80 11.10
C LYS A 155 -13.89 19.15 12.54
N GLN A 156 -14.73 18.34 13.17
CA GLN A 156 -15.30 18.55 14.50
C GLN A 156 -15.12 17.27 15.35
N PRO A 157 -13.89 16.99 15.86
CA PRO A 157 -13.57 15.69 16.49
C PRO A 157 -14.17 15.49 17.88
N ASP A 158 -14.56 16.56 18.59
CA ASP A 158 -14.93 16.53 20.01
C ASP A 158 -16.09 15.58 20.32
N TRP A 159 -17.09 15.51 19.45
CA TRP A 159 -18.22 14.62 19.66
C TRP A 159 -17.79 13.14 19.62
N PHE A 160 -16.90 12.80 18.67
CA PHE A 160 -16.41 11.44 18.53
C PHE A 160 -15.43 11.07 19.63
N ALA A 161 -14.55 11.99 20.03
CA ALA A 161 -13.67 11.80 21.18
C ALA A 161 -14.47 11.55 22.46
N ARG A 162 -15.56 12.30 22.69
CA ARG A 162 -16.49 12.07 23.83
C ARG A 162 -17.14 10.69 23.77
N LEU A 163 -17.60 10.26 22.58
CA LEU A 163 -18.19 8.94 22.36
C LEU A 163 -17.18 7.81 22.66
N VAL A 164 -15.95 7.94 22.16
CA VAL A 164 -14.87 6.95 22.40
C VAL A 164 -14.51 6.88 23.88
N ASN A 165 -14.37 8.02 24.55
CA ASN A 165 -14.09 8.08 25.98
C ASN A 165 -15.23 7.51 26.82
N PHE A 166 -16.48 7.74 26.44
CA PHE A 166 -17.63 7.11 27.07
C PHE A 166 -17.61 5.59 26.90
N GLY A 167 -17.38 5.09 25.66
CA GLY A 167 -17.26 3.65 25.41
C GLY A 167 -16.13 2.98 26.21
N TYR A 168 -15.04 3.72 26.45
CA TYR A 168 -13.98 3.23 27.35
C TYR A 168 -14.43 3.15 28.81
N LYS A 169 -15.14 4.17 29.32
CA LYS A 169 -15.65 4.18 30.70
C LYS A 169 -16.58 3.01 30.98
N ILE A 170 -17.44 2.65 30.01
CA ILE A 170 -18.34 1.49 30.15
C ILE A 170 -17.69 0.17 29.75
N LYS A 171 -16.35 0.13 29.60
CA LYS A 171 -15.54 -1.06 29.26
C LYS A 171 -15.90 -1.71 27.90
N LEU A 172 -16.58 -1.00 27.03
CA LEU A 172 -16.90 -1.46 25.68
C LEU A 172 -15.69 -1.33 24.71
N LEU A 173 -14.82 -0.36 24.96
CA LEU A 173 -13.64 -0.11 24.15
C LEU A 173 -12.35 -0.37 24.95
N SER A 174 -11.34 -0.92 24.27
CA SER A 174 -10.04 -1.15 24.87
C SER A 174 -9.20 0.13 24.93
N LYS A 175 -8.25 0.20 25.87
CA LYS A 175 -7.28 1.31 25.97
C LYS A 175 -6.49 1.53 24.68
N SER A 176 -6.26 0.46 23.92
CA SER A 176 -5.55 0.53 22.63
C SER A 176 -6.36 1.30 21.57
N ILE A 177 -7.68 1.07 21.51
CA ILE A 177 -8.58 1.80 20.62
C ILE A 177 -8.61 3.29 20.96
N VAL A 178 -8.74 3.61 22.24
CA VAL A 178 -8.73 5.00 22.72
C VAL A 178 -7.43 5.71 22.33
N ARG A 179 -6.28 5.07 22.59
CA ARG A 179 -4.97 5.62 22.26
C ARG A 179 -4.78 5.82 20.75
N PHE A 180 -5.23 4.84 19.97
CA PHE A 180 -5.19 4.94 18.50
C PHE A 180 -6.06 6.12 18.02
N THR A 181 -7.27 6.24 18.54
CA THR A 181 -8.20 7.31 18.19
C THR A 181 -7.60 8.69 18.50
N HIS A 182 -7.10 8.89 19.73
CA HIS A 182 -6.48 10.17 20.11
C HIS A 182 -5.26 10.52 19.26
N ARG A 183 -4.43 9.54 18.92
CA ARG A 183 -3.26 9.78 18.04
C ARG A 183 -3.64 10.46 16.71
N TYR A 184 -4.79 10.12 16.14
CA TYR A 184 -5.24 10.67 14.87
C TYR A 184 -6.26 11.81 15.02
N LEU A 185 -6.90 11.98 16.15
CA LEU A 185 -7.89 13.03 16.36
C LEU A 185 -7.33 14.31 16.98
N ASP A 186 -6.27 14.22 17.77
CA ASP A 186 -5.80 15.36 18.55
C ASP A 186 -5.09 16.40 17.66
N ASP A 187 -4.42 15.96 16.60
CA ASP A 187 -3.76 16.84 15.63
C ASP A 187 -4.64 17.14 14.41
N ALA A 188 -4.82 18.42 14.06
CA ALA A 188 -5.67 18.84 12.95
C ALA A 188 -5.13 18.46 11.58
N GLN A 189 -3.81 18.45 11.41
CA GLN A 189 -3.16 18.07 10.17
C GLN A 189 -3.27 16.57 9.96
N GLU A 190 -3.01 15.76 10.99
CA GLU A 190 -3.16 14.30 10.94
C GLU A 190 -4.61 13.89 10.63
N ARG A 191 -5.61 14.57 11.19
CA ARG A 191 -7.03 14.34 10.86
C ARG A 191 -7.33 14.59 9.39
N THR A 192 -6.84 15.71 8.86
CA THR A 192 -7.04 16.07 7.46
C THR A 192 -6.40 15.02 6.56
N LEU A 193 -5.15 14.68 6.81
CA LEU A 193 -4.43 13.67 6.05
C LEU A 193 -5.08 12.28 6.15
N LEU A 194 -5.61 11.90 7.30
CA LEU A 194 -6.34 10.63 7.45
C LEU A 194 -7.57 10.57 6.53
N TYR A 195 -8.36 11.64 6.52
CA TYR A 195 -9.53 11.73 5.66
C TYR A 195 -9.17 11.72 4.18
N GLU A 196 -8.21 12.55 3.78
CA GLU A 196 -7.76 12.69 2.40
C GLU A 196 -7.18 11.37 1.86
N ARG A 197 -6.25 10.77 2.59
CA ARG A 197 -5.59 9.50 2.22
C ARG A 197 -6.60 8.35 2.08
N TRP A 198 -7.46 8.17 3.08
CA TRP A 198 -8.43 7.08 3.06
C TRP A 198 -9.49 7.27 1.98
N THR A 199 -10.00 8.50 1.84
CA THR A 199 -11.04 8.81 0.86
C THR A 199 -10.51 8.70 -0.56
N THR A 200 -9.31 9.21 -0.82
CA THR A 200 -8.69 9.20 -2.16
C THR A 200 -8.40 7.78 -2.64
N MET A 201 -7.89 6.93 -1.75
CA MET A 201 -7.51 5.55 -2.09
C MET A 201 -8.67 4.54 -2.02
N ARG A 202 -9.92 4.99 -1.81
CA ARG A 202 -11.07 4.11 -1.56
C ARG A 202 -11.44 3.16 -2.71
N LYS A 203 -11.02 3.46 -3.94
CA LYS A 203 -11.28 2.61 -5.11
C LYS A 203 -10.32 1.43 -5.22
N PHE A 204 -9.20 1.47 -4.55
CA PHE A 204 -8.33 0.29 -4.42
C PHE A 204 -8.97 -0.72 -3.47
N LYS A 205 -9.84 -1.55 -4.03
CA LYS A 205 -10.63 -2.57 -3.31
C LYS A 205 -10.41 -3.92 -3.99
N PRO A 206 -9.34 -4.65 -3.65
CA PRO A 206 -9.08 -5.95 -4.25
C PRO A 206 -10.19 -6.95 -3.92
N ASN A 207 -10.56 -7.74 -4.92
CA ASN A 207 -11.42 -8.90 -4.76
C ASN A 207 -10.54 -10.15 -4.72
N ILE A 208 -10.49 -10.83 -3.57
CA ILE A 208 -9.58 -11.96 -3.35
C ILE A 208 -9.83 -13.12 -4.32
N SER A 209 -11.09 -13.38 -4.68
CA SER A 209 -11.41 -14.41 -5.68
C SER A 209 -10.87 -14.05 -7.07
N ALA A 210 -10.97 -12.78 -7.47
CA ALA A 210 -10.40 -12.30 -8.72
C ALA A 210 -8.86 -12.34 -8.70
N VAL A 211 -8.24 -11.95 -7.58
CA VAL A 211 -6.79 -12.05 -7.36
C VAL A 211 -6.31 -13.49 -7.51
N LYS A 212 -6.98 -14.47 -6.86
CA LYS A 212 -6.64 -15.90 -6.97
C LYS A 212 -6.71 -16.38 -8.42
N LYS A 213 -7.80 -16.07 -9.13
CA LYS A 213 -7.96 -16.42 -10.55
C LYS A 213 -6.85 -15.79 -11.42
N ALA A 214 -6.48 -14.54 -11.15
CA ALA A 214 -5.39 -13.88 -11.87
C ALA A 214 -4.05 -14.60 -11.64
N ILE A 215 -3.73 -14.95 -10.39
CA ILE A 215 -2.51 -15.70 -10.04
C ILE A 215 -2.46 -17.04 -10.80
N GLU A 216 -3.55 -17.80 -10.78
CA GLU A 216 -3.63 -19.12 -11.43
C GLU A 216 -3.55 -19.02 -12.95
N ASN A 217 -4.36 -18.17 -13.57
CA ASN A 217 -4.46 -18.05 -15.03
C ASN A 217 -3.18 -17.51 -15.67
N TYR A 218 -2.50 -16.59 -14.99
CA TYR A 218 -1.27 -15.96 -15.50
C TYR A 218 0.02 -16.52 -14.88
N LYS A 219 -0.10 -17.49 -13.94
CA LYS A 219 1.01 -18.13 -13.21
C LYS A 219 1.93 -17.11 -12.55
N ILE A 220 1.33 -16.09 -11.93
CA ILE A 220 2.07 -14.99 -11.32
C ILE A 220 2.67 -15.46 -9.99
N GLU A 221 3.94 -15.26 -9.79
CA GLU A 221 4.61 -15.57 -8.53
C GLU A 221 4.26 -14.53 -7.48
N VAL A 222 3.65 -14.97 -6.38
CA VAL A 222 3.28 -14.09 -5.26
C VAL A 222 4.03 -14.51 -4.00
N ARG A 223 4.61 -13.54 -3.34
CA ARG A 223 5.36 -13.70 -2.09
C ARG A 223 4.68 -12.86 -1.01
N LEU A 224 4.39 -13.47 0.13
CA LEU A 224 3.72 -12.82 1.26
C LEU A 224 4.61 -12.89 2.51
N LEU A 225 4.88 -11.76 3.12
CA LEU A 225 5.60 -11.65 4.38
C LEU A 225 4.69 -11.07 5.46
N PHE A 226 4.55 -11.76 6.58
CA PHE A 226 3.78 -11.32 7.75
C PHE A 226 4.61 -11.33 9.01
N GLY A 227 4.22 -10.49 9.97
CA GLY A 227 4.71 -10.53 11.34
C GLY A 227 3.78 -11.33 12.25
N SER A 228 4.34 -12.24 13.06
CA SER A 228 3.56 -13.05 14.02
C SER A 228 2.92 -12.21 15.13
N TYR A 229 3.48 -11.05 15.44
CA TYR A 229 2.99 -10.10 16.46
C TYR A 229 2.25 -8.91 15.84
N ASP A 230 1.96 -8.94 14.53
CA ASP A 230 1.20 -7.89 13.86
C ASP A 230 -0.27 -7.90 14.35
N LYS A 231 -0.69 -6.77 14.95
CA LYS A 231 -2.05 -6.57 15.46
C LYS A 231 -2.95 -5.78 14.50
N ILE A 232 -2.37 -5.31 13.39
CA ILE A 232 -3.07 -4.55 12.36
C ILE A 232 -3.46 -5.48 11.22
N ILE A 233 -2.47 -6.17 10.66
CA ILE A 233 -2.66 -7.15 9.59
C ILE A 233 -2.28 -8.54 10.13
N LEU A 234 -3.27 -9.30 10.54
CA LEU A 234 -3.05 -10.59 11.17
C LEU A 234 -2.46 -11.60 10.18
N SER A 235 -1.45 -12.35 10.59
CA SER A 235 -0.77 -13.36 9.76
C SER A 235 -1.70 -14.48 9.29
N ASN A 236 -2.78 -14.81 10.03
CA ASN A 236 -3.77 -15.82 9.62
C ASN A 236 -4.54 -15.42 8.35
N ARG A 237 -4.49 -14.15 7.91
CA ARG A 237 -5.05 -13.72 6.62
C ARG A 237 -4.30 -14.34 5.44
N SER A 238 -3.11 -14.86 5.63
CA SER A 238 -2.37 -15.63 4.62
C SER A 238 -3.14 -16.87 4.15
N SER A 239 -4.01 -17.44 5.00
CA SER A 239 -4.79 -18.64 4.70
C SER A 239 -5.64 -18.53 3.44
N PHE A 240 -5.96 -17.32 2.98
CA PHE A 240 -6.64 -17.13 1.70
C PHE A 240 -5.88 -17.72 0.50
N PHE A 241 -4.57 -17.95 0.62
CA PHE A 241 -3.70 -18.39 -0.46
C PHE A 241 -2.98 -19.72 -0.21
N ASN A 242 -3.26 -20.44 0.89
CA ASN A 242 -2.52 -21.64 1.30
C ASN A 242 -2.44 -22.73 0.22
N ASP A 243 -3.47 -22.87 -0.61
CA ASP A 243 -3.56 -23.95 -1.60
C ASP A 243 -3.07 -23.53 -3.00
N ASN A 244 -2.51 -22.33 -3.15
CA ASN A 244 -2.05 -21.84 -4.44
C ASN A 244 -0.56 -22.11 -4.65
N PRO A 245 -0.17 -22.94 -5.66
CA PRO A 245 1.22 -23.34 -5.87
C PRO A 245 2.16 -22.18 -6.27
N HIS A 246 1.59 -21.06 -6.75
CA HIS A 246 2.34 -19.88 -7.13
C HIS A 246 2.57 -18.91 -5.97
N VAL A 247 2.02 -19.21 -4.79
CA VAL A 247 2.11 -18.35 -3.61
C VAL A 247 3.04 -18.95 -2.57
N LYS A 248 4.04 -18.18 -2.14
CA LYS A 248 4.87 -18.51 -0.98
C LYS A 248 4.60 -17.53 0.17
N ILE A 249 4.47 -18.06 1.37
CA ILE A 249 4.14 -17.29 2.57
C ILE A 249 5.26 -17.50 3.60
N LYS A 250 5.75 -16.39 4.16
CA LYS A 250 6.70 -16.38 5.27
C LYS A 250 6.12 -15.57 6.42
N VAL A 251 6.19 -16.13 7.62
CA VAL A 251 5.83 -15.42 8.86
C VAL A 251 7.09 -15.31 9.72
N ILE A 252 7.42 -14.09 10.14
CA ILE A 252 8.59 -13.83 10.98
C ILE A 252 8.17 -13.25 12.34
N GLU A 253 9.04 -13.33 13.33
CA GLU A 253 8.81 -12.77 14.67
C GLU A 253 8.96 -11.26 14.68
N ALA A 254 7.89 -10.58 14.23
CA ALA A 254 7.85 -9.13 14.09
C ALA A 254 6.44 -8.58 14.26
N GLY A 255 6.33 -7.28 14.52
CA GLY A 255 5.08 -6.52 14.45
C GLY A 255 4.78 -6.04 13.03
N HIS A 256 3.87 -5.04 12.91
CA HIS A 256 3.42 -4.53 11.60
C HIS A 256 4.53 -3.89 10.76
N MET A 257 5.48 -3.17 11.38
CA MET A 257 6.50 -2.39 10.67
C MET A 257 7.61 -3.29 10.13
N LEU A 258 7.32 -4.01 9.06
CA LEU A 258 8.20 -4.97 8.39
C LEU A 258 9.08 -4.34 7.30
N LEU A 259 8.69 -3.21 6.73
CA LEU A 259 9.49 -2.50 5.73
C LEU A 259 10.61 -1.72 6.45
N LYS A 260 11.63 -2.44 6.89
CA LYS A 260 12.80 -1.90 7.61
C LYS A 260 14.05 -2.67 7.23
N GLU A 261 15.19 -1.98 7.27
CA GLU A 261 16.50 -2.53 6.89
C GLU A 261 16.83 -3.85 7.62
N LYS A 262 16.50 -3.98 8.90
CA LYS A 262 16.75 -5.21 9.67
C LYS A 262 16.02 -6.46 9.14
N TYR A 263 15.04 -6.30 8.28
CA TYR A 263 14.31 -7.39 7.61
C TYR A 263 14.61 -7.46 6.11
N ALA A 264 15.64 -6.74 5.64
CA ALA A 264 15.98 -6.68 4.22
C ALA A 264 16.31 -8.04 3.63
N GLU A 265 17.05 -8.87 4.35
CA GLU A 265 17.39 -10.24 3.92
C GLU A 265 16.16 -11.14 3.83
N ASP A 266 15.23 -11.03 4.79
CA ASP A 266 13.95 -11.76 4.77
C ASP A 266 13.12 -11.40 3.55
N ILE A 267 13.04 -10.10 3.24
CA ILE A 267 12.30 -9.57 2.08
C ILE A 267 12.97 -10.04 0.79
N ALA A 268 14.26 -9.80 0.64
CA ALA A 268 14.99 -10.10 -0.59
C ALA A 268 15.06 -11.60 -0.87
N SER A 269 15.40 -12.43 0.14
CA SER A 269 15.46 -13.88 -0.02
C SER A 269 14.11 -14.48 -0.40
N LEU A 270 13.01 -13.99 0.18
CA LEU A 270 11.67 -14.44 -0.17
C LEU A 270 11.26 -13.99 -1.58
N PHE A 271 11.66 -12.79 -1.99
CA PHE A 271 11.34 -12.26 -3.31
C PHE A 271 12.09 -12.98 -4.43
N SER A 272 13.34 -13.39 -4.20
CA SER A 272 14.18 -14.06 -5.18
C SER A 272 13.93 -15.57 -5.33
N GLN A 273 13.16 -16.19 -4.43
CA GLN A 273 12.72 -17.59 -4.51
C GLN A 273 11.60 -17.81 -5.52
#